data_5d5a94eaaaca841c437004334e92451e
#
_entry.id   5d5a94eaaaca841c437004334e92451e
#
_cell.length_a   1.000
_cell.length_b   1.000
_cell.length_c   1.000
_cell.angle_alpha   90.00
_cell.angle_beta   90.00
_cell.angle_gamma   90.00
#
_symmetry.space_group_name_H-M   'P 1'
#
loop_
_entity.id
_entity.type
_entity.pdbx_description
1 polymer ?
#
loop_
_entity_poly.entity_id
_entity_poly.type
_entity_poly.pdbx_seq_one_letter_code
_entity_poly.pdbx_strand_id
1 'polypeptide(L)'
;MRKGLLFTAASVALASSLAACSDSSSGDSDSGSGSGSGSGSGAKPKIGVILPDSKSSARWETADRKYLSEAFKAAGVDFDIQNAQADKQEFQTIADQMITSGVNVLVIVNLDSGTGKAVLDKAKKQGVATIDYDRLTLGGSAQYYVSFDNTEVGKLQGEGLSKCLSDMKAKKPIVATLNGSPTDNNATLLAAGYNGVLDPKYKSGDYVKGPDQSVPDWDSAEASTIFEQMLTSEPKIGGVLAANDTLGNAAIAVLRKQNRNGEVPVTGQDATVQALQHILAGDQCMTVYKAVKKEADATAKLAVSLAKAEKGETNATVEDPEGKRKVPSVLETPVAIYKDNVKDVVDDGYVTKGQLCKGKYAALCAQAGIK
;
A
#
# COMPACT_ATOMS: atom_id res chain seq x y z
N MET A 1 44.37 -12.32 -44.04
CA MET A 1 44.17 -11.28 -45.08
C MET A 1 43.55 -10.10 -44.36
N ARG A 2 44.30 -9.20 -43.86
CA ARG A 2 44.79 -7.89 -44.31
C ARG A 2 43.74 -7.03 -45.03
N LYS A 3 43.38 -5.94 -44.33
CA LYS A 3 43.25 -4.51 -44.75
C LYS A 3 42.36 -3.83 -43.69
N GLY A 4 42.67 -2.92 -42.83
CA GLY A 4 43.65 -1.82 -42.80
C GLY A 4 43.12 -0.56 -43.55
N LEU A 5 42.47 0.38 -42.85
CA LEU A 5 42.43 1.78 -43.28
C LEU A 5 42.34 2.74 -42.06
N LEU A 6 43.40 3.51 -41.92
CA LEU A 6 43.51 4.73 -41.13
C LEU A 6 43.04 5.92 -41.98
N PHE A 7 42.50 6.95 -41.37
CA PHE A 7 42.57 8.38 -41.78
C PHE A 7 41.86 9.21 -40.72
N THR A 8 42.44 10.01 -40.05
CA THR A 8 43.20 11.28 -39.96
C THR A 8 42.37 12.35 -39.21
N ALA A 9 43.04 12.95 -38.25
CA ALA A 9 42.62 14.06 -37.42
C ALA A 9 42.50 15.38 -38.22
N ALA A 10 41.61 16.24 -37.76
CA ALA A 10 41.71 17.66 -38.06
C ALA A 10 41.30 18.49 -36.83
N SER A 11 42.35 19.08 -36.22
CA SER A 11 42.26 20.11 -35.19
C SER A 11 41.99 21.45 -35.84
N VAL A 12 41.05 22.24 -35.36
CA VAL A 12 41.00 23.69 -35.61
C VAL A 12 40.82 24.39 -34.27
N ALA A 13 41.88 25.08 -33.87
CA ALA A 13 41.86 26.07 -32.80
C ALA A 13 41.65 27.45 -33.45
N LEU A 14 40.77 28.26 -32.89
CA LEU A 14 40.85 29.71 -33.08
C LEU A 14 40.55 30.43 -31.76
N ALA A 15 41.43 31.43 -31.55
CA ALA A 15 41.62 32.16 -30.32
C ALA A 15 40.78 33.47 -30.24
N SER A 16 40.51 33.83 -29.01
CA SER A 16 40.57 35.17 -28.37
C SER A 16 40.01 36.41 -29.02
N SER A 17 39.19 37.15 -28.29
CA SER A 17 39.40 38.61 -28.12
C SER A 17 38.78 39.09 -26.79
N LEU A 18 39.70 39.56 -25.92
CA LEU A 18 39.44 40.44 -24.78
C LEU A 18 39.14 41.85 -25.30
N ALA A 19 38.18 42.50 -24.69
CA ALA A 19 38.12 43.97 -24.66
C ALA A 19 37.68 44.42 -23.28
N ALA A 20 38.64 44.93 -22.54
CA ALA A 20 38.45 45.73 -21.33
C ALA A 20 38.32 47.22 -21.76
N CYS A 21 37.36 47.93 -21.18
CA CYS A 21 37.43 49.38 -21.01
C CYS A 21 36.93 49.75 -19.64
N SER A 22 37.83 50.25 -18.84
CA SER A 22 37.61 51.02 -17.63
C SER A 22 37.17 52.42 -17.98
N ASP A 23 36.22 53.02 -17.28
CA ASP A 23 36.39 54.40 -16.87
C ASP A 23 35.66 54.71 -15.57
N SER A 24 36.31 55.44 -14.73
CA SER A 24 35.98 55.85 -13.37
C SER A 24 35.33 57.22 -13.42
N SER A 25 34.23 57.42 -12.64
CA SER A 25 34.04 58.71 -11.97
C SER A 25 33.09 58.58 -10.77
N SER A 26 33.55 59.12 -9.68
CA SER A 26 33.01 59.31 -8.36
C SER A 26 31.71 60.17 -8.34
N GLY A 27 30.83 59.88 -7.36
CA GLY A 27 29.68 60.74 -7.01
C GLY A 27 28.74 60.14 -5.99
N ASP A 28 29.02 60.38 -4.74
CA ASP A 28 28.19 60.72 -3.57
C ASP A 28 26.85 60.04 -3.28
N SER A 29 26.80 59.58 -2.07
CA SER A 29 25.75 59.33 -1.07
C SER A 29 24.28 59.56 -1.42
N ASP A 30 23.44 58.51 -1.24
CA ASP A 30 22.24 58.68 -0.44
C ASP A 30 21.74 57.35 0.14
N SER A 31 21.35 57.41 1.40
CA SER A 31 20.86 56.33 2.23
C SER A 31 19.41 55.98 1.88
N GLY A 32 19.17 54.85 1.27
CA GLY A 32 17.87 54.26 1.05
C GLY A 32 17.75 52.89 1.62
N SER A 33 17.26 52.74 2.87
CA SER A 33 16.80 51.48 3.43
C SER A 33 15.61 50.92 2.64
N GLY A 34 15.91 50.17 1.62
CA GLY A 34 14.94 49.35 0.90
C GLY A 34 14.96 47.94 1.47
N SER A 35 14.09 47.64 2.44
CA SER A 35 13.73 46.26 2.80
C SER A 35 13.07 45.62 1.60
N GLY A 36 13.86 45.09 0.72
CA GLY A 36 13.43 44.19 -0.33
C GLY A 36 13.01 42.86 0.31
N SER A 37 11.73 42.74 0.71
CA SER A 37 11.09 41.45 0.88
C SER A 37 11.17 40.73 -0.47
N GLY A 38 12.23 40.00 -0.66
CA GLY A 38 12.34 39.02 -1.73
C GLY A 38 11.27 37.95 -1.49
N SER A 39 10.09 38.14 -2.08
CA SER A 39 9.17 37.03 -2.36
C SER A 39 9.90 36.11 -3.31
N GLY A 40 10.73 35.24 -2.74
CA GLY A 40 11.19 34.07 -3.45
C GLY A 40 9.93 33.30 -3.86
N SER A 41 9.64 33.26 -5.15
CA SER A 41 8.74 32.27 -5.72
C SER A 41 9.38 30.90 -5.48
N GLY A 42 9.23 30.39 -4.25
CA GLY A 42 9.72 29.07 -3.89
C GLY A 42 9.08 28.06 -4.84
N ALA A 43 9.90 27.31 -5.54
CA ALA A 43 9.43 26.22 -6.36
C ALA A 43 8.47 25.36 -5.52
N LYS A 44 7.36 24.94 -6.12
CA LYS A 44 6.40 24.09 -5.45
C LYS A 44 7.09 22.81 -5.00
N PRO A 45 6.80 22.32 -3.78
CA PRO A 45 7.30 21.02 -3.36
C PRO A 45 6.91 19.93 -4.37
N LYS A 46 7.84 19.04 -4.66
CA LYS A 46 7.63 17.90 -5.56
C LYS A 46 7.68 16.60 -4.77
N ILE A 47 6.64 15.79 -4.87
CA ILE A 47 6.47 14.54 -4.14
C ILE A 47 6.56 13.37 -5.13
N GLY A 48 7.44 12.41 -4.86
CA GLY A 48 7.49 11.14 -5.58
C GLY A 48 6.73 10.06 -4.82
N VAL A 49 6.00 9.21 -5.52
CA VAL A 49 5.33 8.04 -4.93
C VAL A 49 5.64 6.81 -5.76
N ILE A 50 6.03 5.72 -5.11
CA ILE A 50 6.24 4.43 -5.75
C ILE A 50 5.26 3.42 -5.18
N LEU A 51 4.29 3.02 -6.02
CA LEU A 51 3.35 1.93 -5.75
C LEU A 51 4.00 0.58 -6.08
N PRO A 52 3.62 -0.52 -5.38
CA PRO A 52 4.36 -1.77 -5.47
C PRO A 52 4.06 -2.55 -6.75
N ASP A 53 2.78 -2.73 -7.04
CA ASP A 53 2.31 -3.60 -8.12
C ASP A 53 0.83 -3.37 -8.44
N SER A 54 0.24 -4.23 -9.28
CA SER A 54 -1.19 -4.25 -9.57
C SER A 54 -1.85 -5.61 -9.28
N LYS A 55 -1.10 -6.58 -8.72
CA LYS A 55 -1.53 -7.97 -8.51
C LYS A 55 -1.84 -8.29 -7.05
N SER A 56 -1.03 -7.79 -6.10
CA SER A 56 -1.18 -8.06 -4.67
C SER A 56 -2.50 -7.51 -4.13
N SER A 57 -2.91 -6.32 -4.59
CA SER A 57 -4.22 -5.75 -4.35
C SER A 57 -4.60 -4.76 -5.47
N ALA A 58 -5.83 -4.83 -5.94
CA ALA A 58 -6.35 -3.90 -6.94
C ALA A 58 -6.39 -2.44 -6.44
N ARG A 59 -6.36 -2.21 -5.11
CA ARG A 59 -6.46 -0.88 -4.51
C ARG A 59 -5.35 0.07 -4.96
N TRP A 60 -4.14 -0.44 -5.20
CA TRP A 60 -2.99 0.39 -5.58
C TRP A 60 -3.28 1.32 -6.75
N GLU A 61 -3.91 0.79 -7.80
CA GLU A 61 -4.27 1.57 -8.99
C GLU A 61 -5.66 2.20 -8.92
N THR A 62 -6.63 1.52 -8.27
CA THR A 62 -8.03 1.97 -8.28
C THR A 62 -8.35 2.97 -7.19
N ALA A 63 -7.65 2.95 -6.07
CA ALA A 63 -7.90 3.79 -4.89
C ALA A 63 -6.67 4.62 -4.49
N ASP A 64 -5.53 3.99 -4.18
CA ASP A 64 -4.35 4.69 -3.66
C ASP A 64 -3.85 5.75 -4.63
N ARG A 65 -3.62 5.40 -5.90
CA ARG A 65 -3.24 6.38 -6.94
C ARG A 65 -4.21 7.54 -7.04
N LYS A 66 -5.51 7.24 -7.01
CA LYS A 66 -6.57 8.25 -7.11
C LYS A 66 -6.52 9.21 -5.92
N TYR A 67 -6.60 8.67 -4.70
CA TYR A 67 -6.71 9.50 -3.49
C TYR A 67 -5.42 10.25 -3.18
N LEU A 68 -4.25 9.66 -3.40
CA LEU A 68 -2.98 10.38 -3.30
C LEU A 68 -2.91 11.52 -4.32
N SER A 69 -3.33 11.28 -5.58
CA SER A 69 -3.37 12.34 -6.59
C SER A 69 -4.34 13.48 -6.20
N GLU A 70 -5.51 13.15 -5.67
CA GLU A 70 -6.49 14.13 -5.19
C GLU A 70 -5.94 14.92 -4.00
N ALA A 71 -5.33 14.25 -3.02
CA ALA A 71 -4.76 14.88 -1.83
C ALA A 71 -3.60 15.81 -2.16
N PHE A 72 -2.67 15.40 -3.03
CA PHE A 72 -1.55 16.25 -3.47
C PHE A 72 -2.01 17.44 -4.31
N LYS A 73 -3.00 17.27 -5.19
CA LYS A 73 -3.63 18.39 -5.92
C LYS A 73 -4.26 19.38 -4.96
N ALA A 74 -5.02 18.91 -3.97
CA ALA A 74 -5.63 19.76 -2.95
C ALA A 74 -4.58 20.50 -2.10
N ALA A 75 -3.44 19.87 -1.84
CA ALA A 75 -2.30 20.47 -1.13
C ALA A 75 -1.49 21.46 -1.99
N GLY A 76 -1.74 21.54 -3.30
CA GLY A 76 -1.07 22.46 -4.23
C GLY A 76 0.40 22.11 -4.50
N VAL A 77 0.81 20.87 -4.33
CA VAL A 77 2.16 20.36 -4.59
C VAL A 77 2.24 19.66 -5.94
N ASP A 78 3.44 19.64 -6.52
CA ASP A 78 3.72 18.82 -7.70
C ASP A 78 3.98 17.38 -7.27
N PHE A 79 3.57 16.41 -8.08
CA PHE A 79 3.77 15.01 -7.75
C PHE A 79 3.95 14.11 -8.97
N ASP A 80 4.61 12.98 -8.75
CA ASP A 80 4.77 11.89 -9.71
C ASP A 80 4.46 10.57 -8.98
N ILE A 81 3.50 9.78 -9.51
CA ILE A 81 3.11 8.48 -8.94
C ILE A 81 3.38 7.40 -9.97
N GLN A 82 4.34 6.55 -9.70
CA GLN A 82 4.69 5.43 -10.56
C GLN A 82 4.44 4.09 -9.86
N ASN A 83 4.41 3.00 -10.62
CA ASN A 83 4.18 1.67 -10.10
C ASN A 83 5.30 0.74 -10.58
N ALA A 84 5.93 0.04 -9.66
CA ALA A 84 7.06 -0.85 -9.92
C ALA A 84 6.66 -2.20 -10.52
N GLN A 85 5.35 -2.50 -10.62
CA GLN A 85 4.81 -3.72 -11.21
C GLN A 85 5.42 -5.02 -10.65
N ALA A 86 5.72 -5.03 -9.34
CA ALA A 86 6.38 -6.12 -8.61
C ALA A 86 7.84 -6.38 -9.03
N ASP A 87 8.44 -5.50 -9.83
CA ASP A 87 9.83 -5.62 -10.23
C ASP A 87 10.73 -4.77 -9.31
N LYS A 88 11.64 -5.46 -8.59
CA LYS A 88 12.55 -4.83 -7.63
C LYS A 88 13.57 -3.91 -8.31
N GLN A 89 13.99 -4.23 -9.54
CA GLN A 89 14.91 -3.40 -10.29
C GLN A 89 14.20 -2.14 -10.79
N GLU A 90 12.97 -2.27 -11.27
CA GLU A 90 12.15 -1.13 -11.67
C GLU A 90 11.84 -0.23 -10.47
N PHE A 91 11.54 -0.80 -9.29
CA PHE A 91 11.34 -0.04 -8.06
C PHE A 91 12.55 0.87 -7.74
N GLN A 92 13.77 0.33 -7.85
CA GLN A 92 15.00 1.09 -7.64
C GLN A 92 15.22 2.13 -8.75
N THR A 93 14.94 1.79 -10.01
CA THR A 93 15.08 2.68 -11.16
C THR A 93 14.14 3.88 -11.05
N ILE A 94 12.88 3.66 -10.70
CA ILE A 94 11.91 4.72 -10.45
C ILE A 94 12.37 5.64 -9.31
N ALA A 95 12.85 5.06 -8.19
CA ALA A 95 13.37 5.84 -7.08
C ALA A 95 14.54 6.74 -7.50
N ASP A 96 15.48 6.20 -8.29
CA ASP A 96 16.62 6.93 -8.82
C ASP A 96 16.23 8.08 -9.71
N GLN A 97 15.27 7.86 -10.60
CA GLN A 97 14.72 8.90 -11.47
C GLN A 97 14.02 10.00 -10.68
N MET A 98 13.21 9.65 -9.69
CA MET A 98 12.52 10.61 -8.83
C MET A 98 13.51 11.45 -8.02
N ILE A 99 14.50 10.82 -7.38
CA ILE A 99 15.55 11.51 -6.61
C ILE A 99 16.32 12.46 -7.54
N THR A 100 16.75 11.99 -8.70
CA THR A 100 17.51 12.81 -9.69
C THR A 100 16.66 13.96 -10.24
N SER A 101 15.34 13.77 -10.37
CA SER A 101 14.41 14.82 -10.81
C SER A 101 14.10 15.86 -9.73
N GLY A 102 14.70 15.74 -8.53
CA GLY A 102 14.62 16.72 -7.47
C GLY A 102 13.33 16.65 -6.65
N VAL A 103 12.78 15.45 -6.38
CA VAL A 103 11.69 15.33 -5.41
C VAL A 103 12.17 15.74 -4.02
N ASN A 104 11.32 16.46 -3.27
CA ASN A 104 11.59 16.85 -1.89
C ASN A 104 11.28 15.72 -0.92
N VAL A 105 10.25 14.93 -1.24
CA VAL A 105 9.80 13.79 -0.43
C VAL A 105 9.56 12.60 -1.34
N LEU A 106 10.00 11.43 -0.90
CA LEU A 106 9.74 10.15 -1.54
C LEU A 106 8.86 9.30 -0.63
N VAL A 107 7.70 8.92 -1.13
CA VAL A 107 6.74 8.02 -0.49
C VAL A 107 6.86 6.65 -1.16
N ILE A 108 7.05 5.60 -0.39
CA ILE A 108 7.21 4.25 -0.96
C ILE A 108 6.23 3.26 -0.33
N VAL A 109 5.73 2.34 -1.17
CA VAL A 109 5.18 1.05 -0.75
C VAL A 109 6.22 0.00 -1.14
N ASN A 110 6.97 -0.51 -0.19
CA ASN A 110 8.06 -1.44 -0.49
C ASN A 110 7.53 -2.78 -1.04
N LEU A 111 8.36 -3.45 -1.87
CA LEU A 111 8.12 -4.82 -2.32
C LEU A 111 8.63 -5.84 -1.29
N ASP A 112 9.70 -5.48 -0.59
CA ASP A 112 10.28 -6.15 0.57
C ASP A 112 11.15 -5.15 1.33
N SER A 113 11.48 -5.47 2.58
CA SER A 113 12.27 -4.57 3.43
C SER A 113 13.69 -4.31 2.89
N GLY A 114 14.32 -5.28 2.23
CA GLY A 114 15.68 -5.11 1.68
C GLY A 114 15.71 -4.09 0.54
N THR A 115 14.79 -4.22 -0.41
CA THR A 115 14.65 -3.28 -1.55
C THR A 115 14.22 -1.90 -1.06
N GLY A 116 13.22 -1.83 -0.15
CA GLY A 116 12.77 -0.58 0.43
C GLY A 116 13.88 0.14 1.19
N LYS A 117 14.64 -0.58 2.04
CA LYS A 117 15.77 -0.02 2.77
C LYS A 117 16.82 0.60 1.85
N ALA A 118 17.17 -0.08 0.76
CA ALA A 118 18.17 0.44 -0.19
C ALA A 118 17.73 1.79 -0.78
N VAL A 119 16.46 1.92 -1.16
CA VAL A 119 15.86 3.16 -1.68
C VAL A 119 15.83 4.25 -0.62
N LEU A 120 15.36 3.93 0.59
CA LEU A 120 15.29 4.89 1.70
C LEU A 120 16.66 5.43 2.10
N ASP A 121 17.68 4.56 2.17
CA ASP A 121 19.05 4.95 2.50
C ASP A 121 19.66 5.84 1.40
N LYS A 122 19.34 5.58 0.14
CA LYS A 122 19.76 6.42 -0.98
C LYS A 122 19.09 7.79 -0.93
N ALA A 123 17.78 7.85 -0.74
CA ALA A 123 17.02 9.09 -0.60
C ALA A 123 17.60 9.94 0.56
N LYS A 124 17.82 9.33 1.72
CA LYS A 124 18.42 9.99 2.89
C LYS A 124 19.81 10.59 2.59
N LYS A 125 20.67 9.87 1.87
CA LYS A 125 22.00 10.37 1.48
C LYS A 125 21.94 11.58 0.55
N GLN A 126 20.87 11.70 -0.22
CA GLN A 126 20.62 12.81 -1.14
C GLN A 126 19.77 13.94 -0.50
N GLY A 127 19.49 13.84 0.80
CA GLY A 127 18.70 14.85 1.52
C GLY A 127 17.20 14.83 1.20
N VAL A 128 16.70 13.78 0.53
CA VAL A 128 15.28 13.59 0.24
C VAL A 128 14.58 12.99 1.46
N ALA A 129 13.52 13.63 1.93
CA ALA A 129 12.70 13.12 3.02
C ALA A 129 11.90 11.90 2.58
N THR A 130 11.54 11.01 3.52
CA THR A 130 10.93 9.73 3.15
C THR A 130 9.76 9.35 4.06
N ILE A 131 8.74 8.72 3.46
CA ILE A 131 7.57 8.15 4.13
C ILE A 131 7.40 6.71 3.64
N ASP A 132 7.28 5.75 4.58
CA ASP A 132 6.72 4.45 4.31
C ASP A 132 5.19 4.56 4.28
N TYR A 133 4.56 4.14 3.19
CA TYR A 133 3.13 4.14 2.97
C TYR A 133 2.60 2.71 2.96
N ASP A 134 1.58 2.41 3.75
CA ASP A 134 0.95 1.10 3.96
C ASP A 134 1.91 0.03 4.54
N ARG A 135 3.11 -0.14 4.00
CA ARG A 135 4.08 -1.17 4.39
C ARG A 135 5.30 -0.56 5.07
N LEU A 136 5.54 -0.91 6.34
CA LEU A 136 6.76 -0.51 7.04
C LEU A 136 7.97 -1.24 6.48
N THR A 137 8.99 -0.49 6.10
CA THR A 137 10.30 -1.04 5.71
C THR A 137 11.13 -1.34 6.94
N LEU A 138 11.25 -2.61 7.31
CA LEU A 138 12.05 -3.05 8.45
C LEU A 138 13.54 -2.76 8.22
N GLY A 139 14.22 -2.24 9.25
CA GLY A 139 15.61 -1.79 9.14
C GLY A 139 15.80 -0.56 8.24
N GLY A 140 14.73 0.01 7.72
CA GLY A 140 14.76 1.19 6.85
C GLY A 140 14.99 2.49 7.60
N SER A 141 15.00 3.61 6.87
CA SER A 141 15.27 4.94 7.41
C SER A 141 14.16 5.96 7.15
N ALA A 142 12.95 5.49 6.79
CA ALA A 142 11.80 6.38 6.60
C ALA A 142 11.54 7.23 7.86
N GLN A 143 11.22 8.51 7.66
CA GLN A 143 11.00 9.45 8.75
C GLN A 143 9.62 9.27 9.39
N TYR A 144 8.63 8.85 8.58
CA TYR A 144 7.28 8.57 9.02
C TYR A 144 6.77 7.27 8.38
N TYR A 145 5.79 6.68 9.04
CA TYR A 145 5.01 5.57 8.53
C TYR A 145 3.53 5.92 8.57
N VAL A 146 2.82 5.68 7.47
CA VAL A 146 1.36 5.87 7.38
C VAL A 146 0.73 4.57 6.96
N SER A 147 -0.23 4.09 7.74
CA SER A 147 -0.91 2.82 7.47
C SER A 147 -2.20 2.71 8.30
N PHE A 148 -2.73 1.52 8.34
CA PHE A 148 -3.76 1.10 9.29
C PHE A 148 -3.13 0.32 10.44
N ASP A 149 -3.88 0.15 11.56
CA ASP A 149 -3.47 -0.80 12.59
C ASP A 149 -3.63 -2.24 12.06
N ASN A 150 -2.55 -2.78 11.52
CA ASN A 150 -2.56 -4.09 10.89
C ASN A 150 -2.79 -5.24 11.89
N THR A 151 -2.45 -5.07 13.16
CA THR A 151 -2.79 -6.04 14.20
C THR A 151 -4.29 -6.05 14.46
N GLU A 152 -4.93 -4.88 14.50
CA GLU A 152 -6.39 -4.79 14.61
C GLU A 152 -7.08 -5.33 13.35
N VAL A 153 -6.53 -5.10 12.15
CA VAL A 153 -7.04 -5.73 10.91
C VAL A 153 -7.08 -7.24 11.05
N GLY A 154 -5.98 -7.86 11.46
CA GLY A 154 -5.91 -9.31 11.68
C GLY A 154 -6.87 -9.80 12.76
N LYS A 155 -7.00 -9.06 13.86
CA LYS A 155 -7.96 -9.37 14.91
C LYS A 155 -9.40 -9.35 14.39
N LEU A 156 -9.79 -8.31 13.64
CA LEU A 156 -11.11 -8.23 13.00
C LEU A 156 -11.38 -9.39 12.04
N GLN A 157 -10.36 -9.88 11.31
CA GLN A 157 -10.48 -11.07 10.47
C GLN A 157 -10.74 -12.33 11.31
N GLY A 158 -9.99 -12.54 12.40
CA GLY A 158 -10.18 -13.67 13.31
C GLY A 158 -11.56 -13.64 13.98
N GLU A 159 -11.98 -12.50 14.47
CA GLU A 159 -13.32 -12.29 15.06
C GLU A 159 -14.42 -12.50 14.02
N GLY A 160 -14.22 -11.97 12.80
CA GLY A 160 -15.15 -12.13 11.70
C GLY A 160 -15.35 -13.58 11.30
N LEU A 161 -14.25 -14.34 11.13
CA LEU A 161 -14.35 -15.77 10.85
C LEU A 161 -15.09 -16.50 11.98
N SER A 162 -14.75 -16.19 13.23
CA SER A 162 -15.38 -16.80 14.40
C SER A 162 -16.88 -16.52 14.45
N LYS A 163 -17.27 -15.28 14.14
CA LYS A 163 -18.70 -14.90 14.04
C LYS A 163 -19.42 -15.74 12.96
N CYS A 164 -18.85 -15.83 11.75
CA CYS A 164 -19.48 -16.53 10.65
C CYS A 164 -19.60 -18.04 10.91
N LEU A 165 -18.58 -18.66 11.49
CA LEU A 165 -18.63 -20.06 11.91
C LEU A 165 -19.70 -20.31 12.97
N SER A 166 -19.88 -19.36 13.90
CA SER A 166 -20.94 -19.40 14.91
C SER A 166 -22.33 -19.25 14.29
N ASP A 167 -22.51 -18.30 13.40
CA ASP A 167 -23.79 -18.06 12.70
C ASP A 167 -24.22 -19.29 11.87
N MET A 168 -23.23 -19.97 11.26
CA MET A 168 -23.43 -21.25 10.55
C MET A 168 -23.59 -22.46 11.47
N LYS A 169 -23.46 -22.28 12.80
CA LYS A 169 -23.52 -23.34 13.81
C LYS A 169 -22.49 -24.47 13.53
N ALA A 170 -21.32 -24.11 12.99
CA ALA A 170 -20.24 -25.02 12.68
C ALA A 170 -19.74 -25.70 13.97
N LYS A 171 -19.59 -27.04 13.93
CA LYS A 171 -19.08 -27.82 15.06
C LYS A 171 -17.67 -28.27 14.79
N LYS A 172 -16.71 -27.81 15.60
CA LYS A 172 -15.29 -28.11 15.49
C LYS A 172 -14.76 -27.94 14.05
N PRO A 173 -14.98 -26.77 13.42
CA PRO A 173 -14.56 -26.55 12.04
C PRO A 173 -13.03 -26.65 11.93
N ILE A 174 -12.55 -27.23 10.83
CA ILE A 174 -11.14 -27.19 10.45
C ILE A 174 -10.93 -25.85 9.74
N VAL A 175 -10.05 -25.02 10.27
CA VAL A 175 -9.77 -23.68 9.75
C VAL A 175 -8.44 -23.69 9.01
N ALA A 176 -8.48 -23.45 7.70
CA ALA A 176 -7.29 -23.22 6.89
C ALA A 176 -6.90 -21.74 6.92
N THR A 177 -5.60 -21.45 6.81
CA THR A 177 -5.08 -20.08 6.77
C THR A 177 -4.24 -19.86 5.51
N LEU A 178 -4.65 -18.88 4.70
CA LEU A 178 -3.88 -18.31 3.60
C LEU A 178 -3.28 -16.99 4.09
N ASN A 179 -2.04 -17.05 4.59
CA ASN A 179 -1.32 -15.87 5.05
C ASN A 179 -0.84 -15.01 3.87
N GLY A 180 -0.53 -13.75 4.16
CA GLY A 180 0.10 -12.86 3.18
C GLY A 180 1.54 -13.23 2.84
N SER A 181 2.19 -12.39 2.05
CA SER A 181 3.60 -12.59 1.65
C SER A 181 4.53 -12.58 2.86
N PRO A 182 5.43 -13.57 2.98
CA PRO A 182 6.38 -13.63 4.09
C PRO A 182 7.42 -12.50 4.09
N THR A 183 7.54 -11.76 2.98
CA THR A 183 8.45 -10.62 2.85
C THR A 183 7.80 -9.28 3.21
N ASP A 184 6.50 -9.28 3.54
CA ASP A 184 5.72 -8.12 3.93
C ASP A 184 5.46 -8.13 5.44
N ASN A 185 5.93 -7.10 6.15
CA ASN A 185 5.72 -6.97 7.59
C ASN A 185 4.22 -6.94 7.97
N ASN A 186 3.36 -6.43 7.10
CA ASN A 186 1.92 -6.41 7.37
C ASN A 186 1.37 -7.82 7.53
N ALA A 187 1.85 -8.80 6.74
CA ALA A 187 1.44 -10.20 6.90
C ALA A 187 1.75 -10.74 8.30
N THR A 188 2.90 -10.37 8.88
CA THR A 188 3.27 -10.74 10.26
C THR A 188 2.34 -10.11 11.28
N LEU A 189 2.00 -8.82 11.12
CA LEU A 189 1.10 -8.09 12.03
C LEU A 189 -0.34 -8.63 11.95
N LEU A 190 -0.83 -8.90 10.73
CA LEU A 190 -2.13 -9.56 10.52
C LEU A 190 -2.16 -10.93 11.22
N ALA A 191 -1.09 -11.73 11.04
CA ALA A 191 -0.97 -13.05 11.67
C ALA A 191 -1.01 -12.95 13.20
N ALA A 192 -0.33 -11.99 13.79
CA ALA A 192 -0.41 -11.75 15.23
C ALA A 192 -1.85 -11.43 15.67
N GLY A 193 -2.58 -10.62 14.90
CA GLY A 193 -3.96 -10.26 15.18
C GLY A 193 -4.91 -11.47 15.16
N TYR A 194 -5.01 -12.16 14.02
CA TYR A 194 -5.96 -13.28 13.90
C TYR A 194 -5.56 -14.51 14.72
N ASN A 195 -4.27 -14.80 14.92
CA ASN A 195 -3.84 -15.86 15.81
C ASN A 195 -4.19 -15.55 17.26
N GLY A 196 -4.13 -14.29 17.70
CA GLY A 196 -4.60 -13.87 19.02
C GLY A 196 -6.05 -14.27 19.29
N VAL A 197 -6.90 -14.31 18.26
CA VAL A 197 -8.31 -14.73 18.34
C VAL A 197 -8.49 -16.24 18.16
N LEU A 198 -7.78 -16.85 17.20
CA LEU A 198 -8.01 -18.24 16.80
C LEU A 198 -7.25 -19.25 17.69
N ASP A 199 -6.05 -18.93 18.17
CA ASP A 199 -5.27 -19.85 19.03
C ASP A 199 -6.00 -20.29 20.31
N PRO A 200 -6.73 -19.40 21.03
CA PRO A 200 -7.57 -19.85 22.13
C PRO A 200 -8.63 -20.87 21.71
N LYS A 201 -9.22 -20.73 20.50
CA LYS A 201 -10.21 -21.66 19.95
C LYS A 201 -9.63 -23.03 19.59
N TYR A 202 -8.40 -23.03 19.07
CA TYR A 202 -7.67 -24.28 18.84
C TYR A 202 -7.30 -24.99 20.15
N LYS A 203 -6.84 -24.21 21.15
CA LYS A 203 -6.47 -24.75 22.48
C LYS A 203 -7.65 -25.34 23.23
N SER A 204 -8.84 -24.72 23.13
CA SER A 204 -10.07 -25.24 23.76
C SER A 204 -10.65 -26.45 23.02
N GLY A 205 -10.23 -26.71 21.78
CA GLY A 205 -10.81 -27.71 20.89
C GLY A 205 -12.14 -27.29 20.27
N ASP A 206 -12.52 -26.03 20.37
CA ASP A 206 -13.68 -25.47 19.65
C ASP A 206 -13.47 -25.53 18.15
N TYR A 207 -12.23 -25.26 17.70
CA TYR A 207 -11.79 -25.36 16.31
C TYR A 207 -10.63 -26.33 16.17
N VAL A 208 -10.43 -26.81 14.95
CA VAL A 208 -9.27 -27.63 14.57
C VAL A 208 -8.38 -26.76 13.68
N LYS A 209 -7.09 -26.65 14.04
CA LYS A 209 -6.13 -25.96 13.20
C LYS A 209 -5.87 -26.81 11.94
N GLY A 210 -6.21 -26.27 10.80
CA GLY A 210 -5.99 -26.86 9.47
C GLY A 210 -4.66 -26.43 8.85
N PRO A 211 -4.51 -26.64 7.54
CA PRO A 211 -3.34 -26.18 6.80
C PRO A 211 -3.16 -24.67 6.91
N ASP A 212 -1.89 -24.25 7.05
CA ASP A 212 -1.50 -22.86 7.31
C ASP A 212 -0.29 -22.55 6.42
N GLN A 213 -0.48 -21.72 5.39
CA GLN A 213 0.51 -21.42 4.37
C GLN A 213 0.56 -19.94 4.02
N SER A 214 1.77 -19.44 3.79
CA SER A 214 1.98 -18.09 3.25
C SER A 214 1.91 -18.11 1.74
N VAL A 215 1.38 -17.03 1.16
CA VAL A 215 1.28 -16.83 -0.28
C VAL A 215 2.32 -15.81 -0.72
N PRO A 216 3.40 -16.24 -1.40
CA PRO A 216 4.43 -15.32 -1.89
C PRO A 216 3.81 -14.20 -2.73
N ASP A 217 4.32 -12.98 -2.52
CA ASP A 217 3.94 -11.76 -3.24
C ASP A 217 2.43 -11.46 -3.29
N TRP A 218 1.64 -12.10 -2.39
CA TRP A 218 0.18 -12.01 -2.38
C TRP A 218 -0.45 -12.48 -3.70
N ASP A 219 0.24 -13.34 -4.46
CA ASP A 219 -0.17 -13.72 -5.82
C ASP A 219 -1.42 -14.61 -5.82
N SER A 220 -2.43 -14.22 -6.59
CA SER A 220 -3.72 -14.92 -6.69
C SER A 220 -3.62 -16.32 -7.31
N ALA A 221 -2.70 -16.51 -8.25
CA ALA A 221 -2.52 -17.82 -8.90
C ALA A 221 -1.84 -18.81 -7.95
N GLU A 222 -0.82 -18.33 -7.21
CA GLU A 222 -0.19 -19.09 -6.13
C GLU A 222 -1.20 -19.43 -5.03
N ALA A 223 -2.02 -18.46 -4.61
CA ALA A 223 -3.08 -18.70 -3.62
C ALA A 223 -4.05 -19.80 -4.07
N SER A 224 -4.45 -19.81 -5.34
CA SER A 224 -5.31 -20.85 -5.89
C SER A 224 -4.65 -22.22 -5.83
N THR A 225 -3.39 -22.32 -6.24
CA THR A 225 -2.61 -23.57 -6.23
C THR A 225 -2.42 -24.09 -4.80
N ILE A 226 -2.02 -23.21 -3.89
CA ILE A 226 -1.84 -23.54 -2.47
C ILE A 226 -3.16 -24.03 -1.87
N PHE A 227 -4.27 -23.34 -2.13
CA PHE A 227 -5.56 -23.73 -1.55
C PHE A 227 -6.12 -25.02 -2.17
N GLU A 228 -5.90 -25.30 -3.45
CA GLU A 228 -6.21 -26.61 -4.05
C GLU A 228 -5.43 -27.74 -3.36
N GLN A 229 -4.16 -27.54 -3.04
CA GLN A 229 -3.35 -28.49 -2.29
C GLN A 229 -3.85 -28.66 -0.85
N MET A 230 -4.23 -27.55 -0.18
CA MET A 230 -4.83 -27.61 1.17
C MET A 230 -6.12 -28.44 1.18
N LEU A 231 -7.02 -28.22 0.22
CA LEU A 231 -8.26 -29.00 0.11
C LEU A 231 -8.03 -30.47 -0.27
N THR A 232 -6.96 -30.77 -0.99
CA THR A 232 -6.57 -32.13 -1.30
C THR A 232 -6.07 -32.86 -0.06
N SER A 233 -5.26 -32.20 0.77
CA SER A 233 -4.71 -32.75 2.01
C SER A 233 -5.74 -32.81 3.14
N GLU A 234 -6.66 -31.85 3.19
CA GLU A 234 -7.73 -31.75 4.19
C GLU A 234 -9.06 -31.36 3.53
N PRO A 235 -9.79 -32.36 2.98
CA PRO A 235 -11.06 -32.12 2.28
C PRO A 235 -12.18 -31.54 3.16
N LYS A 236 -12.02 -31.61 4.49
CA LYS A 236 -13.05 -31.19 5.47
C LYS A 236 -12.83 -29.76 5.98
N ILE A 237 -11.99 -28.95 5.31
CA ILE A 237 -11.85 -27.54 5.66
C ILE A 237 -13.25 -26.92 5.74
N GLY A 238 -13.58 -26.35 6.91
CA GLY A 238 -14.87 -25.76 7.23
C GLY A 238 -14.82 -24.25 7.44
N GLY A 239 -13.63 -23.62 7.33
CA GLY A 239 -13.44 -22.17 7.36
C GLY A 239 -12.11 -21.80 6.77
N VAL A 240 -12.01 -20.61 6.16
CA VAL A 240 -10.78 -20.09 5.54
C VAL A 240 -10.51 -18.69 6.06
N LEU A 241 -9.43 -18.54 6.81
CA LEU A 241 -8.85 -17.23 7.07
C LEU A 241 -7.96 -16.86 5.87
N ALA A 242 -8.42 -15.96 5.04
CA ALA A 242 -7.64 -15.38 3.96
C ALA A 242 -7.21 -13.96 4.37
N ALA A 243 -5.90 -13.68 4.29
CA ALA A 243 -5.32 -12.45 4.81
C ALA A 243 -5.71 -11.20 4.01
N ASN A 244 -6.13 -11.35 2.73
CA ASN A 244 -6.76 -10.28 1.96
C ASN A 244 -7.78 -10.80 0.95
N ASP A 245 -8.47 -9.90 0.27
CA ASP A 245 -9.51 -10.24 -0.70
C ASP A 245 -8.96 -10.95 -1.96
N THR A 246 -7.73 -10.65 -2.37
CA THR A 246 -7.09 -11.32 -3.50
C THR A 246 -6.96 -12.82 -3.21
N LEU A 247 -6.49 -13.18 -2.01
CA LEU A 247 -6.37 -14.55 -1.55
C LEU A 247 -7.76 -15.17 -1.28
N GLY A 248 -8.68 -14.39 -0.70
CA GLY A 248 -10.07 -14.81 -0.46
C GLY A 248 -10.80 -15.12 -1.75
N ASN A 249 -10.66 -14.29 -2.78
CA ASN A 249 -11.26 -14.50 -4.09
C ASN A 249 -10.70 -15.78 -4.77
N ALA A 250 -9.38 -16.05 -4.62
CA ALA A 250 -8.76 -17.26 -5.10
C ALA A 250 -9.33 -18.51 -4.40
N ALA A 251 -9.45 -18.48 -3.07
CA ALA A 251 -10.05 -19.57 -2.30
C ALA A 251 -11.51 -19.82 -2.69
N ILE A 252 -12.31 -18.75 -2.84
CA ILE A 252 -13.73 -18.84 -3.28
C ILE A 252 -13.83 -19.45 -4.68
N ALA A 253 -12.94 -19.07 -5.60
CA ALA A 253 -12.93 -19.66 -6.96
C ALA A 253 -12.68 -21.17 -6.90
N VAL A 254 -11.77 -21.65 -6.06
CA VAL A 254 -11.50 -23.09 -5.86
C VAL A 254 -12.69 -23.77 -5.18
N LEU A 255 -13.26 -23.20 -4.13
CA LEU A 255 -14.47 -23.73 -3.46
C LEU A 255 -15.65 -23.85 -4.45
N ARG A 256 -15.80 -22.88 -5.35
CA ARG A 256 -16.87 -22.89 -6.38
C ARG A 256 -16.73 -24.06 -7.35
N LYS A 257 -15.50 -24.45 -7.74
CA LYS A 257 -15.27 -25.64 -8.56
C LYS A 257 -15.78 -26.94 -7.89
N GLN A 258 -15.84 -26.93 -6.55
CA GLN A 258 -16.32 -28.05 -5.73
C GLN A 258 -17.77 -27.87 -5.24
N ASN A 259 -18.49 -26.82 -5.68
CA ASN A 259 -19.83 -26.42 -5.25
C ASN A 259 -19.91 -26.18 -3.71
N ARG A 260 -18.84 -25.69 -3.10
CA ARG A 260 -18.74 -25.42 -1.65
C ARG A 260 -18.69 -23.92 -1.30
N ASN A 261 -18.76 -23.02 -2.30
CA ASN A 261 -18.85 -21.58 -2.06
C ASN A 261 -20.16 -21.27 -1.30
N GLY A 262 -20.05 -20.42 -0.28
CA GLY A 262 -21.17 -20.14 0.64
C GLY A 262 -21.34 -21.18 1.77
N GLU A 263 -20.76 -22.38 1.66
CA GLU A 263 -20.75 -23.38 2.75
C GLU A 263 -19.51 -23.25 3.65
N VAL A 264 -18.42 -22.71 3.12
CA VAL A 264 -17.17 -22.49 3.82
C VAL A 264 -16.96 -20.97 3.92
N PRO A 265 -17.05 -20.38 5.13
CA PRO A 265 -16.85 -18.95 5.30
C PRO A 265 -15.39 -18.58 5.01
N VAL A 266 -15.21 -17.50 4.23
CA VAL A 266 -13.91 -16.96 3.83
C VAL A 266 -13.81 -15.52 4.29
N THR A 267 -12.67 -15.13 4.87
CA THR A 267 -12.38 -13.73 5.23
C THR A 267 -11.64 -12.99 4.11
N GLY A 268 -11.41 -11.71 4.32
CA GLY A 268 -10.61 -10.86 3.44
C GLY A 268 -10.21 -9.54 4.09
N GLN A 269 -9.58 -8.69 3.33
CA GLN A 269 -9.22 -7.31 3.63
C GLN A 269 -9.16 -6.52 2.32
N ASP A 270 -9.36 -5.22 2.36
CA ASP A 270 -9.34 -4.19 1.32
C ASP A 270 -10.71 -3.83 0.74
N ALA A 271 -11.77 -4.56 1.03
CA ALA A 271 -13.13 -4.30 0.55
C ALA A 271 -13.19 -4.08 -0.98
N THR A 272 -12.52 -4.97 -1.73
CA THR A 272 -12.52 -4.91 -3.19
C THR A 272 -13.93 -5.11 -3.75
N VAL A 273 -14.21 -4.56 -4.93
CA VAL A 273 -15.52 -4.72 -5.59
C VAL A 273 -15.93 -6.19 -5.67
N GLN A 274 -15.00 -7.09 -6.02
CA GLN A 274 -15.26 -8.51 -6.12
C GLN A 274 -15.59 -9.14 -4.76
N ALA A 275 -14.86 -8.79 -3.71
CA ALA A 275 -15.12 -9.27 -2.35
C ALA A 275 -16.48 -8.79 -1.84
N LEU A 276 -16.81 -7.51 -2.03
CA LEU A 276 -18.13 -6.97 -1.67
C LEU A 276 -19.26 -7.67 -2.44
N GLN A 277 -19.03 -8.01 -3.71
CA GLN A 277 -19.97 -8.82 -4.49
C GLN A 277 -20.12 -10.23 -3.93
N HIS A 278 -19.03 -10.86 -3.50
CA HIS A 278 -19.03 -12.17 -2.85
C HIS A 278 -19.76 -12.12 -1.50
N ILE A 279 -19.56 -11.05 -0.72
CA ILE A 279 -20.26 -10.85 0.56
C ILE A 279 -21.78 -10.70 0.33
N LEU A 280 -22.17 -9.90 -0.65
CA LEU A 280 -23.60 -9.75 -1.01
C LEU A 280 -24.20 -11.07 -1.47
N ALA A 281 -23.45 -11.89 -2.21
CA ALA A 281 -23.88 -13.19 -2.69
C ALA A 281 -23.85 -14.29 -1.62
N GLY A 282 -23.13 -14.09 -0.49
CA GLY A 282 -22.93 -15.08 0.56
C GLY A 282 -21.76 -16.04 0.31
N ASP A 283 -20.93 -15.78 -0.70
CA ASP A 283 -19.72 -16.57 -1.01
C ASP A 283 -18.54 -16.20 -0.10
N GLN A 284 -18.48 -14.95 0.38
CA GLN A 284 -17.51 -14.44 1.35
C GLN A 284 -18.22 -14.00 2.62
N CYS A 285 -17.64 -14.30 3.76
CA CYS A 285 -18.20 -13.96 5.04
C CYS A 285 -18.09 -12.48 5.38
N MET A 286 -16.88 -11.96 5.26
CA MET A 286 -16.56 -10.58 5.62
C MET A 286 -15.28 -10.12 4.92
N THR A 287 -15.05 -8.83 4.92
CA THR A 287 -13.76 -8.20 4.61
C THR A 287 -13.46 -7.11 5.63
N VAL A 288 -12.19 -6.72 5.74
CA VAL A 288 -11.81 -5.56 6.54
C VAL A 288 -11.60 -4.38 5.58
N TYR A 289 -12.39 -3.34 5.77
CA TYR A 289 -12.29 -2.11 5.01
C TYR A 289 -11.23 -1.17 5.61
N LYS A 290 -10.36 -0.71 4.75
CA LYS A 290 -9.37 0.32 4.99
C LYS A 290 -9.78 1.57 4.21
N ALA A 291 -10.12 2.66 4.91
CA ALA A 291 -10.54 3.91 4.29
C ALA A 291 -9.30 4.62 3.68
N VAL A 292 -8.83 4.13 2.52
CA VAL A 292 -7.59 4.55 1.83
C VAL A 292 -7.51 6.07 1.65
N LYS A 293 -8.66 6.74 1.50
CA LYS A 293 -8.68 8.20 1.42
C LYS A 293 -8.06 8.86 2.65
N LYS A 294 -8.31 8.35 3.86
CA LYS A 294 -7.73 8.89 5.10
C LYS A 294 -6.21 8.70 5.14
N GLU A 295 -5.75 7.51 4.72
CA GLU A 295 -4.33 7.18 4.62
C GLU A 295 -3.62 8.11 3.62
N ALA A 296 -4.22 8.34 2.44
CA ALA A 296 -3.71 9.26 1.43
C ALA A 296 -3.69 10.73 1.91
N ASP A 297 -4.75 11.19 2.58
CA ASP A 297 -4.83 12.54 3.12
C ASP A 297 -3.77 12.76 4.23
N ALA A 298 -3.56 11.78 5.12
CA ALA A 298 -2.52 11.82 6.15
C ALA A 298 -1.11 11.85 5.52
N THR A 299 -0.89 11.04 4.49
CA THR A 299 0.38 11.02 3.75
C THR A 299 0.66 12.37 3.09
N ALA A 300 -0.33 12.97 2.46
CA ALA A 300 -0.17 14.29 1.83
C ALA A 300 0.18 15.38 2.86
N LYS A 301 -0.47 15.38 4.03
CA LYS A 301 -0.15 16.32 5.12
C LYS A 301 1.31 16.15 5.59
N LEU A 302 1.74 14.92 5.85
CA LEU A 302 3.12 14.62 6.27
C LEU A 302 4.12 15.01 5.19
N ALA A 303 3.85 14.69 3.92
CA ALA A 303 4.74 15.03 2.79
C ALA A 303 4.91 16.55 2.65
N VAL A 304 3.82 17.33 2.80
CA VAL A 304 3.88 18.79 2.78
C VAL A 304 4.70 19.35 3.95
N SER A 305 4.50 18.82 5.17
CA SER A 305 5.30 19.23 6.34
C SER A 305 6.78 18.92 6.13
N LEU A 306 7.12 17.72 5.66
CA LEU A 306 8.49 17.34 5.37
C LEU A 306 9.14 18.20 4.28
N ALA A 307 8.41 18.52 3.23
CA ALA A 307 8.90 19.38 2.15
C ALA A 307 9.22 20.81 2.62
N LYS A 308 8.59 21.25 3.71
CA LYS A 308 8.87 22.53 4.39
C LYS A 308 9.90 22.41 5.51
N ALA A 309 10.49 21.24 5.71
CA ALA A 309 11.36 20.91 6.86
C ALA A 309 10.64 21.10 8.22
N GLU A 310 9.32 20.92 8.25
CA GLU A 310 8.50 20.98 9.44
C GLU A 310 8.25 19.56 9.99
N LYS A 311 7.99 19.48 11.31
CA LYS A 311 7.59 18.22 11.93
C LYS A 311 6.12 17.94 11.60
N GLY A 312 5.84 16.75 11.08
CA GLY A 312 4.48 16.29 10.83
C GLY A 312 3.76 15.81 12.09
N GLU A 313 2.43 15.88 12.08
CA GLU A 313 1.57 15.36 13.14
C GLU A 313 1.41 13.84 13.01
N THR A 314 1.46 13.14 14.14
CA THR A 314 1.30 11.68 14.21
C THR A 314 0.39 11.30 15.38
N ASN A 315 -0.30 10.16 15.28
CA ASN A 315 -1.18 9.64 16.33
C ASN A 315 -0.64 8.35 16.96
N ALA A 316 0.45 7.82 16.43
CA ALA A 316 1.03 6.56 16.86
C ALA A 316 2.57 6.55 16.75
N THR A 317 3.14 5.49 17.30
CA THR A 317 4.56 5.15 17.13
C THR A 317 4.64 3.64 16.93
N VAL A 318 5.32 3.19 15.88
CA VAL A 318 5.49 1.78 15.54
C VAL A 318 6.93 1.36 15.79
N GLU A 319 7.11 0.19 16.40
CA GLU A 319 8.43 -0.42 16.58
C GLU A 319 8.92 -1.01 15.26
N ASP A 320 10.14 -0.68 14.87
CA ASP A 320 10.89 -1.37 13.82
C ASP A 320 11.94 -2.26 14.52
N PRO A 321 11.68 -3.56 14.67
CA PRO A 321 12.57 -4.45 15.43
C PRO A 321 13.92 -4.65 14.75
N GLU A 322 13.99 -4.59 13.42
CA GLU A 322 15.24 -4.75 12.68
C GLU A 322 16.08 -3.46 12.74
N GLY A 323 15.45 -2.30 12.61
CA GLY A 323 16.10 -1.00 12.74
C GLY A 323 16.34 -0.60 14.18
N LYS A 324 15.79 -1.34 15.17
CA LYS A 324 15.85 -1.03 16.61
C LYS A 324 15.45 0.42 16.90
N ARG A 325 14.40 0.87 16.26
CA ARG A 325 13.92 2.25 16.33
C ARG A 325 12.41 2.33 16.46
N LYS A 326 11.96 3.47 16.95
CA LYS A 326 10.54 3.85 16.96
C LYS A 326 10.27 4.79 15.80
N VAL A 327 9.28 4.46 14.99
CA VAL A 327 8.90 5.23 13.82
C VAL A 327 7.64 6.04 14.14
N PRO A 328 7.70 7.39 14.09
CA PRO A 328 6.50 8.22 14.21
C PRO A 328 5.52 7.84 13.10
N SER A 329 4.26 7.59 13.46
CA SER A 329 3.30 6.97 12.54
C SER A 329 1.94 7.63 12.60
N VAL A 330 1.22 7.55 11.49
CA VAL A 330 -0.24 7.75 11.45
C VAL A 330 -0.87 6.39 11.16
N LEU A 331 -1.62 5.88 12.12
CA LEU A 331 -2.36 4.64 11.98
C LEU A 331 -3.86 4.95 11.95
N GLU A 332 -4.49 4.59 10.84
CA GLU A 332 -5.93 4.71 10.65
C GLU A 332 -6.66 3.47 11.18
N THR A 333 -7.91 3.65 11.58
CA THR A 333 -8.72 2.57 12.14
C THR A 333 -9.40 1.77 11.03
N PRO A 334 -9.20 0.44 10.97
CA PRO A 334 -9.91 -0.43 10.04
C PRO A 334 -11.34 -0.73 10.52
N VAL A 335 -12.20 -1.15 9.59
CA VAL A 335 -13.62 -1.49 9.88
C VAL A 335 -13.99 -2.84 9.28
N ALA A 336 -14.60 -3.73 10.09
CA ALA A 336 -15.13 -5.00 9.58
C ALA A 336 -16.41 -4.77 8.76
N ILE A 337 -16.46 -5.34 7.56
CA ILE A 337 -17.59 -5.27 6.64
C ILE A 337 -18.21 -6.66 6.47
N TYR A 338 -19.48 -6.72 6.77
CA TYR A 338 -20.36 -7.87 6.56
C TYR A 338 -21.48 -7.50 5.57
N LYS A 339 -22.36 -8.43 5.28
CA LYS A 339 -23.46 -8.23 4.32
C LYS A 339 -24.37 -7.06 4.68
N ASP A 340 -24.61 -6.82 5.96
CA ASP A 340 -25.51 -5.79 6.48
C ASP A 340 -24.94 -4.38 6.42
N ASN A 341 -23.61 -4.23 6.33
CA ASN A 341 -22.96 -2.92 6.27
C ASN A 341 -22.08 -2.69 5.03
N VAL A 342 -22.21 -3.50 3.97
CA VAL A 342 -21.56 -3.24 2.66
C VAL A 342 -21.85 -1.83 2.15
N LYS A 343 -23.04 -1.32 2.48
CA LYS A 343 -23.48 0.03 2.12
C LYS A 343 -22.49 1.12 2.59
N ASP A 344 -21.87 0.95 3.75
CA ASP A 344 -20.96 1.95 4.34
C ASP A 344 -19.76 2.23 3.43
N VAL A 345 -19.25 1.21 2.73
CA VAL A 345 -18.13 1.32 1.77
C VAL A 345 -18.54 2.13 0.53
N VAL A 346 -19.82 2.01 0.13
CA VAL A 346 -20.39 2.78 -0.99
C VAL A 346 -20.66 4.22 -0.57
N ASP A 347 -21.19 4.42 0.62
CA ASP A 347 -21.48 5.76 1.16
C ASP A 347 -20.20 6.58 1.39
N ASP A 348 -19.09 5.92 1.75
CA ASP A 348 -17.76 6.55 1.86
C ASP A 348 -17.14 6.87 0.49
N GLY A 349 -17.75 6.42 -0.61
CA GLY A 349 -17.28 6.70 -1.97
C GLY A 349 -16.08 5.86 -2.43
N TYR A 350 -15.67 4.86 -1.65
CA TYR A 350 -14.57 3.97 -2.01
C TYR A 350 -14.92 3.08 -3.20
N VAL A 351 -16.14 2.53 -3.21
CA VAL A 351 -16.70 1.78 -4.32
C VAL A 351 -18.02 2.44 -4.74
N THR A 352 -18.21 2.66 -6.03
CA THR A 352 -19.47 3.22 -6.52
C THR A 352 -20.53 2.13 -6.70
N LYS A 353 -21.81 2.51 -6.54
CA LYS A 353 -22.94 1.63 -6.88
C LYS A 353 -22.80 1.05 -8.30
N GLY A 354 -22.41 1.89 -9.28
CA GLY A 354 -22.22 1.45 -10.65
C GLY A 354 -21.15 0.38 -10.85
N GLN A 355 -20.13 0.34 -9.98
CA GLN A 355 -19.10 -0.71 -9.96
C GLN A 355 -19.63 -1.98 -9.29
N LEU A 356 -20.24 -1.84 -8.11
CA LEU A 356 -20.65 -2.95 -7.26
C LEU A 356 -21.88 -3.69 -7.81
N CYS A 357 -22.91 -2.94 -8.24
CA CYS A 357 -24.26 -3.46 -8.49
C CYS A 357 -24.49 -3.86 -9.96
N LYS A 358 -23.44 -4.32 -10.67
CA LYS A 358 -23.55 -4.76 -12.06
C LYS A 358 -24.21 -6.14 -12.19
N GLY A 359 -25.02 -6.33 -13.23
CA GLY A 359 -25.57 -7.62 -13.62
C GLY A 359 -26.35 -8.29 -12.49
N LYS A 360 -26.01 -9.52 -12.16
CA LYS A 360 -26.71 -10.32 -11.12
C LYS A 360 -26.67 -9.70 -9.72
N TYR A 361 -25.75 -8.78 -9.44
CA TYR A 361 -25.62 -8.13 -8.13
C TYR A 361 -26.62 -6.97 -7.92
N ALA A 362 -27.29 -6.49 -8.96
CA ALA A 362 -28.24 -5.37 -8.85
C ALA A 362 -29.35 -5.65 -7.82
N ALA A 363 -29.94 -6.85 -7.85
CA ALA A 363 -30.97 -7.26 -6.91
C ALA A 363 -30.43 -7.38 -5.47
N LEU A 364 -29.22 -7.91 -5.30
CA LEU A 364 -28.57 -8.05 -3.99
C LEU A 364 -28.23 -6.68 -3.38
N CYS A 365 -27.77 -5.74 -4.20
CA CYS A 365 -27.55 -4.35 -3.78
C CYS A 365 -28.85 -3.69 -3.31
N ALA A 366 -29.96 -3.88 -4.03
CA ALA A 366 -31.24 -3.34 -3.62
C ALA A 366 -31.70 -3.90 -2.26
N GLN A 367 -31.51 -5.21 -2.03
CA GLN A 367 -31.77 -5.85 -0.74
C GLN A 367 -30.90 -5.31 0.39
N ALA A 368 -29.65 -4.96 0.10
CA ALA A 368 -28.71 -4.36 1.05
C ALA A 368 -28.90 -2.83 1.20
N GLY A 369 -29.96 -2.24 0.62
CA GLY A 369 -30.26 -0.81 0.75
C GLY A 369 -29.29 0.12 0.01
N ILE A 370 -28.52 -0.38 -0.93
CA ILE A 370 -27.58 0.40 -1.76
C ILE A 370 -28.37 1.06 -2.89
N LYS A 371 -28.65 2.37 -2.73
CA LYS A 371 -29.53 3.16 -3.60
C LYS A 371 -28.78 3.90 -4.71
#